data_3581054131b145b2b7e49ffa1bae9a15
#
_entry.id   3581054131b145b2b7e49ffa1bae9a15
#
_cell.length_a   1.000
_cell.length_b   1.000
_cell.length_c   1.000
_cell.angle_alpha   90.00
_cell.angle_beta   90.00
_cell.angle_gamma   90.00
#
_symmetry.space_group_name_H-M   'P 1'
#
loop_
_entity.id
_entity.type
_entity.pdbx_description
1 polymer ?
#
loop_
_entity_poly.entity_id
_entity_poly.type
_entity_poly.pdbx_seq_one_letter_code
_entity_poly.pdbx_strand_id
1 'polypeptide(L)'
;MNDFFKYVECAVTVCDTECVIVYQNEKSVAVNGDMRGKCMLGCHNDRSRGIIARILSEGVSNSYTISKKGQRKLIHQTPWYKDAADGSGRTVAGIVELSVVIPGEMPHYDRG
;
A
#
# COMPACT_ATOMS: atom_id res chain seq x y z
N MET A 1 -18.35 -11.21 5.44
CA MET A 1 -17.82 -10.39 4.32
C MET A 1 -16.70 -11.13 3.64
N ASN A 2 -16.70 -11.18 2.33
CA ASN A 2 -15.62 -11.81 1.57
C ASN A 2 -14.37 -10.93 1.55
N ASP A 3 -13.23 -11.54 1.82
CA ASP A 3 -11.95 -10.87 1.63
C ASP A 3 -11.47 -11.16 0.19
N PHE A 4 -11.73 -10.23 -0.71
CA PHE A 4 -11.40 -10.38 -2.12
C PHE A 4 -9.89 -10.37 -2.38
N PHE A 5 -9.09 -9.84 -1.46
CA PHE A 5 -7.65 -9.70 -1.64
C PHE A 5 -6.84 -10.84 -1.01
N LYS A 6 -7.50 -11.73 -0.29
CA LYS A 6 -6.82 -12.75 0.52
C LYS A 6 -5.79 -13.55 -0.28
N TYR A 7 -6.13 -13.97 -1.48
CA TYR A 7 -5.28 -14.82 -2.32
C TYR A 7 -4.83 -14.20 -3.63
N VAL A 8 -4.99 -12.89 -3.81
CA VAL A 8 -4.50 -12.25 -5.04
C VAL A 8 -2.98 -12.28 -5.09
N GLU A 9 -2.42 -12.27 -6.31
CA GLU A 9 -0.98 -12.46 -6.56
C GLU A 9 -0.12 -11.23 -6.26
N CYS A 10 -0.65 -10.20 -5.66
CA CYS A 10 0.14 -9.07 -5.20
C CYS A 10 0.02 -8.93 -3.69
N ALA A 11 1.05 -8.36 -3.06
CA ALA A 11 1.00 -8.09 -1.63
C ALA A 11 0.15 -6.85 -1.38
N VAL A 12 -0.84 -6.99 -0.49
CA VAL A 12 -1.73 -5.90 -0.07
C VAL A 12 -1.55 -5.70 1.42
N THR A 13 -1.11 -4.50 1.80
CA THR A 13 -0.86 -4.12 3.19
C THR A 13 -1.61 -2.83 3.47
N VAL A 14 -2.36 -2.78 4.56
CA VAL A 14 -3.17 -1.60 4.92
C VAL A 14 -2.78 -1.16 6.33
N CYS A 15 -2.55 0.16 6.48
CA CYS A 15 -2.35 0.76 7.79
C CYS A 15 -3.41 1.82 8.07
N ASP A 16 -3.53 2.20 9.35
CA ASP A 16 -4.38 3.31 9.79
C ASP A 16 -3.61 4.65 9.73
N THR A 17 -4.21 5.72 10.26
CA THR A 17 -3.59 7.05 10.26
C THR A 17 -2.36 7.16 11.15
N GLU A 18 -2.18 6.24 12.08
CA GLU A 18 -0.98 6.14 12.91
C GLU A 18 0.07 5.22 12.31
N CYS A 19 -0.14 4.77 11.07
CA CYS A 19 0.72 3.85 10.34
C CYS A 19 0.79 2.45 10.97
N VAL A 20 -0.15 2.10 11.82
CA VAL A 20 -0.25 0.75 12.38
C VAL A 20 -0.90 -0.16 11.34
N ILE A 21 -0.24 -1.27 11.01
CA ILE A 21 -0.73 -2.22 10.02
C ILE A 21 -1.95 -2.95 10.59
N VAL A 22 -3.08 -2.84 9.90
CA VAL A 22 -4.37 -3.42 10.32
C VAL A 22 -4.80 -4.58 9.43
N TYR A 23 -4.19 -4.71 8.24
CA TYR A 23 -4.54 -5.78 7.30
C TYR A 23 -3.33 -6.17 6.47
N GLN A 24 -3.20 -7.47 6.23
CA GLN A 24 -2.28 -8.03 5.23
C GLN A 24 -2.98 -9.21 4.56
N ASN A 25 -2.87 -9.31 3.23
CA ASN A 25 -3.31 -10.53 2.57
C ASN A 25 -2.22 -11.61 2.68
N GLU A 26 -2.49 -12.80 2.17
CA GLU A 26 -1.55 -13.93 2.26
C GLU A 26 -0.20 -13.61 1.60
N LYS A 27 -0.21 -12.91 0.47
CA LYS A 27 1.02 -12.54 -0.25
C LYS A 27 1.84 -11.55 0.56
N SER A 28 1.22 -10.58 1.20
CA SER A 28 1.91 -9.63 2.08
C SER A 28 2.60 -10.34 3.25
N VAL A 29 1.91 -11.29 3.87
CA VAL A 29 2.49 -12.08 4.96
C VAL A 29 3.64 -12.93 4.46
N ALA A 30 3.51 -13.56 3.29
CA ALA A 30 4.57 -14.39 2.71
C ALA A 30 5.83 -13.58 2.40
N VAL A 31 5.69 -12.35 1.94
CA VAL A 31 6.82 -11.49 1.54
C VAL A 31 7.43 -10.75 2.74
N ASN A 32 6.61 -10.23 3.63
CA ASN A 32 7.04 -9.32 4.69
C ASN A 32 6.99 -9.92 6.09
N GLY A 33 6.40 -11.10 6.26
CA GLY A 33 6.05 -11.64 7.57
C GLY A 33 4.76 -11.02 8.10
N ASP A 34 4.27 -11.54 9.20
CA ASP A 34 3.07 -10.97 9.86
C ASP A 34 3.47 -9.69 10.59
N MET A 35 3.03 -8.57 10.04
CA MET A 35 3.33 -7.24 10.54
C MET A 35 2.12 -6.54 11.15
N ARG A 36 0.99 -7.23 11.26
CA ARG A 36 -0.23 -6.65 11.84
C ARG A 36 0.01 -6.20 13.27
N GLY A 37 -0.46 -5.00 13.58
CA GLY A 37 -0.22 -4.36 14.87
C GLY A 37 1.09 -3.62 14.99
N LYS A 38 1.98 -3.72 14.00
CA LYS A 38 3.28 -3.03 13.99
C LYS A 38 3.19 -1.77 13.14
N CYS A 39 4.07 -0.81 13.43
CA CYS A 39 4.12 0.45 12.70
C CYS A 39 4.84 0.27 11.36
N MET A 40 4.18 0.67 10.28
CA MET A 40 4.78 0.65 8.94
C MET A 40 6.02 1.54 8.86
N LEU A 41 6.05 2.66 9.60
CA LEU A 41 7.17 3.61 9.61
C LEU A 41 8.46 3.03 10.17
N GLY A 42 8.39 2.02 11.01
CA GLY A 42 9.58 1.41 11.63
C GLY A 42 10.56 0.81 10.63
N CYS A 43 10.11 0.52 9.41
CA CYS A 43 10.91 -0.07 8.35
C CYS A 43 11.41 0.96 7.32
N HIS A 44 11.11 2.26 7.51
CA HIS A 44 11.38 3.30 6.52
C HIS A 44 12.38 4.33 7.02
N ASN A 45 13.17 4.89 6.07
CA ASN A 45 14.08 6.00 6.35
C ASN A 45 13.31 7.33 6.41
N ASP A 46 14.02 8.42 6.73
CA ASP A 46 13.39 9.75 6.89
C ASP A 46 12.69 10.23 5.62
N ARG A 47 13.26 9.95 4.45
CA ARG A 47 12.64 10.32 3.17
C ARG A 47 11.30 9.60 2.99
N SER A 48 11.27 8.30 3.26
CA SER A 48 10.05 7.51 3.16
C SER A 48 9.00 7.95 4.18
N ARG A 49 9.43 8.34 5.38
CA ARG A 49 8.52 8.87 6.41
C ARG A 49 7.86 10.17 5.95
N GLY A 50 8.63 11.06 5.29
CA GLY A 50 8.09 12.30 4.73
C GLY A 50 7.05 12.04 3.65
N ILE A 51 7.29 11.08 2.78
CA ILE A 51 6.33 10.69 1.73
C ILE A 51 5.04 10.14 2.36
N ILE A 52 5.16 9.26 3.34
CA ILE A 52 4.01 8.68 4.05
C ILE A 52 3.19 9.77 4.74
N ALA A 53 3.87 10.73 5.39
CA ALA A 53 3.20 11.85 6.03
C ALA A 53 2.39 12.69 5.02
N ARG A 54 2.90 12.90 3.82
CA ARG A 54 2.20 13.61 2.75
C ARG A 54 0.99 12.85 2.24
N ILE A 55 1.09 11.53 2.10
CA ILE A 55 -0.06 10.71 1.70
C ILE A 55 -1.19 10.90 2.70
N LEU A 56 -0.88 10.84 3.98
CA LEU A 56 -1.87 10.96 5.05
C LEU A 56 -2.46 12.37 5.14
N SER A 57 -1.64 13.42 4.99
CA SER A 57 -2.10 14.80 5.17
C SER A 57 -2.72 15.40 3.92
N GLU A 58 -2.23 15.05 2.74
CA GLU A 58 -2.64 15.66 1.47
C GLU A 58 -3.51 14.74 0.61
N GLY A 59 -3.61 13.46 0.95
CA GLY A 59 -4.41 12.50 0.17
C GLY A 59 -3.83 12.22 -1.21
N VAL A 60 -2.51 12.28 -1.36
CA VAL A 60 -1.82 12.00 -2.61
C VAL A 60 -1.32 10.56 -2.64
N SER A 61 -1.09 10.02 -3.81
CA SER A 61 -0.50 8.68 -3.98
C SER A 61 0.98 8.80 -4.33
N ASN A 62 1.72 7.71 -4.09
CA ASN A 62 3.14 7.60 -4.39
C ASN A 62 3.41 6.25 -5.06
N SER A 63 4.24 6.26 -6.09
CA SER A 63 4.62 5.03 -6.78
C SER A 63 6.11 5.02 -7.06
N TYR A 64 6.72 3.86 -6.92
CA TYR A 64 8.13 3.66 -7.24
C TYR A 64 8.39 2.19 -7.53
N THR A 65 9.57 1.88 -8.04
CA THR A 65 9.97 0.50 -8.26
C THR A 65 11.13 0.14 -7.36
N ILE A 66 11.21 -1.13 -7.00
CA ILE A 66 12.35 -1.70 -6.29
C ILE A 66 12.85 -2.93 -7.03
N SER A 67 14.09 -3.29 -6.81
CA SER A 67 14.64 -4.58 -7.22
C SER A 67 14.96 -5.39 -5.97
N LYS A 68 14.47 -6.61 -5.91
CA LYS A 68 14.68 -7.49 -4.76
C LYS A 68 14.73 -8.93 -5.23
N LYS A 69 15.79 -9.63 -4.89
CA LYS A 69 15.97 -11.05 -5.22
C LYS A 69 15.80 -11.33 -6.72
N GLY A 70 16.34 -10.43 -7.57
CA GLY A 70 16.26 -10.58 -9.02
C GLY A 70 14.92 -10.21 -9.65
N GLN A 71 13.96 -9.72 -8.86
CA GLN A 71 12.66 -9.28 -9.35
C GLN A 71 12.53 -7.77 -9.23
N ARG A 72 11.91 -7.14 -10.23
CA ARG A 72 11.44 -5.76 -10.12
C ARG A 72 10.01 -5.76 -9.63
N LYS A 73 9.73 -4.85 -8.70
CA LYS A 73 8.38 -4.70 -8.13
C LYS A 73 7.94 -3.27 -8.24
N LEU A 74 6.67 -3.07 -8.59
CA LEU A 74 6.00 -1.79 -8.47
C LEU A 74 5.43 -1.70 -7.06
N ILE A 75 5.79 -0.63 -6.36
CA ILE A 75 5.21 -0.30 -5.05
C ILE A 75 4.28 0.89 -5.29
N HIS A 76 3.02 0.73 -4.93
CA HIS A 76 2.04 1.80 -5.03
C HIS A 76 1.41 2.02 -3.66
N GLN A 77 1.51 3.25 -3.17
CA GLN A 77 0.97 3.67 -1.88
C GLN A 77 -0.12 4.68 -2.14
N THR A 78 -1.30 4.42 -1.65
CA THR A 78 -2.46 5.28 -1.88
C THR A 78 -3.28 5.39 -0.60
N PRO A 79 -3.86 6.57 -0.32
CA PRO A 79 -4.73 6.69 0.84
C PRO A 79 -6.01 5.88 0.66
N TRP A 80 -6.55 5.37 1.77
CA TRP A 80 -7.92 4.89 1.79
C TRP A 80 -8.73 5.81 2.69
N TYR A 81 -10.03 5.84 2.47
CA TYR A 81 -10.89 6.86 3.03
C TYR A 81 -12.06 6.24 3.78
N LYS A 82 -12.52 6.93 4.81
CA LYS A 82 -13.79 6.68 5.46
C LYS A 82 -14.75 7.80 5.13
N ASP A 83 -16.02 7.46 5.02
CA ASP A 83 -17.05 8.48 4.93
C ASP A 83 -17.12 9.25 6.25
N ALA A 84 -17.29 10.57 6.16
CA ALA A 84 -17.52 11.38 7.35
C ALA A 84 -18.86 10.97 7.98
N ALA A 85 -18.91 10.94 9.34
CA ALA A 85 -20.09 10.52 10.08
C ALA A 85 -21.32 11.37 9.78
N ASP A 86 -21.12 12.64 9.43
CA ASP A 86 -22.20 13.59 9.11
C ASP A 86 -22.59 13.60 7.63
N GLY A 87 -21.97 12.74 6.81
CA GLY A 87 -22.22 12.68 5.38
C GLY A 87 -21.61 13.82 4.56
N SER A 88 -20.76 14.66 5.16
CA SER A 88 -20.19 15.85 4.51
C SER A 88 -19.04 15.54 3.53
N GLY A 89 -18.67 14.27 3.35
CA GLY A 89 -17.58 13.87 2.48
C GLY A 89 -16.80 12.70 3.09
N ARG A 90 -15.49 12.68 2.84
CA ARG A 90 -14.62 11.59 3.28
C ARG A 90 -13.36 12.12 3.93
N THR A 91 -12.75 11.32 4.79
CA THR A 91 -11.47 11.64 5.42
C THR A 91 -10.48 10.51 5.17
N VAL A 92 -9.19 10.85 5.08
CA VAL A 92 -8.12 9.87 4.95
C VAL A 92 -8.10 9.00 6.22
N ALA A 93 -8.18 7.70 6.03
CA ALA A 93 -8.21 6.73 7.14
C ALA A 93 -6.92 5.91 7.26
N GLY A 94 -6.02 6.06 6.32
CA GLY A 94 -4.75 5.34 6.32
C GLY A 94 -4.20 5.18 4.92
N ILE A 95 -3.34 4.17 4.73
CA ILE A 95 -2.65 3.90 3.47
C ILE A 95 -2.86 2.44 3.09
N VAL A 96 -3.09 2.21 1.79
CA VAL A 96 -2.99 0.89 1.17
C VAL A 96 -1.68 0.85 0.39
N GLU A 97 -0.84 -0.14 0.66
CA GLU A 97 0.37 -0.39 -0.12
C GLU A 97 0.19 -1.66 -0.93
N LEU A 98 0.38 -1.53 -2.23
CA LEU A 98 0.38 -2.66 -3.17
C LEU A 98 1.81 -2.92 -3.63
N SER A 99 2.22 -4.18 -3.63
CA SER A 99 3.52 -4.60 -4.15
C SER A 99 3.26 -5.63 -5.25
N VAL A 100 3.58 -5.25 -6.49
CA VAL A 100 3.28 -6.06 -7.67
C VAL A 100 4.58 -6.42 -8.37
N VAL A 101 4.81 -7.70 -8.62
CA VAL A 101 5.97 -8.13 -9.41
C VAL A 101 5.76 -7.71 -10.86
N ILE A 102 6.75 -7.00 -11.41
CA ILE A 102 6.73 -6.56 -12.81
C ILE A 102 7.35 -7.68 -13.65
N PRO A 103 6.62 -8.23 -14.65
CA PRO A 103 7.22 -9.18 -15.59
C PRO A 103 8.40 -8.57 -16.34
N GLY A 104 9.36 -9.41 -16.78
CA GLY A 104 10.53 -8.95 -17.52
C GLY A 104 10.17 -8.19 -18.78
N GLU A 105 9.08 -8.60 -19.44
CA GLU A 105 8.52 -7.90 -20.58
C GLU A 105 7.03 -7.66 -20.33
N MET A 106 6.61 -6.41 -20.51
CA MET A 106 5.21 -6.04 -20.40
C MET A 106 4.74 -5.43 -21.71
N PRO A 107 3.72 -6.02 -22.37
CA PRO A 107 3.14 -5.38 -23.54
C PRO A 107 2.51 -4.05 -23.15
N HIS A 108 2.58 -3.09 -24.05
CA HIS A 108 1.95 -1.79 -23.88
C HIS A 108 0.97 -1.56 -25.03
N TYR A 109 -0.23 -1.13 -24.71
CA TYR A 109 -1.28 -0.86 -25.70
C TYR A 109 -1.74 0.58 -25.53
N ASP A 110 -1.59 1.34 -26.61
CA ASP A 110 -2.17 2.68 -26.66
C ASP A 110 -3.67 2.55 -26.96
N ARG A 111 -4.50 3.04 -26.07
CA ARG A 111 -5.94 2.94 -26.18
C ARG A 111 -6.62 4.27 -26.49
N GLY A 112 -5.89 5.17 -27.01
CA GLY A 112 -6.36 6.49 -27.36
C GLY A 112 -5.69 7.53 -26.49
#